data_7adedbb78506b552700ca2ba8205e24c
#
_entry.id   7adedbb78506b552700ca2ba8205e24c
#
_cell.length_a   1.000
_cell.length_b   1.000
_cell.length_c   1.000
_cell.angle_alpha   90.00
_cell.angle_beta   90.00
_cell.angle_gamma   90.00
#
_symmetry.space_group_name_H-M   'P 1'
#
loop_
_entity.id
_entity.type
_entity.pdbx_description
1 polymer ?
#
loop_
_entity_poly.entity_id
_entity_poly.type
_entity_poly.pdbx_seq_one_letter_code
_entity_poly.pdbx_strand_id
1 'polypeptide(L)'
;MRFYMIPLVGALMLGSLVMDAYAQSGPKLPPQLQKTAESIIGGQISAFKAGDHDAAYGYAAPSIRQIFGSTDRFIGMVKKGYGPIYGARNWSFGRGEARGDALIQEVLLIGPQGRDWVALYTLRKQPDGTWRIAGVQMKPAELQST
;
A
#
# COMPACT_ATOMS: atom_id res chain seq x y z
N MET A 1 -28.95 20.94 26.67
CA MET A 1 -28.52 20.83 26.18
C MET A 1 -28.42 20.31 25.55
N ARG A 2 -28.58 20.00 25.45
CA ARG A 2 -28.22 19.62 24.81
C ARG A 2 -28.26 18.92 24.27
N PHE A 3 -28.65 18.43 23.98
CA PHE A 3 -28.42 17.86 23.30
C PHE A 3 -28.16 17.27 22.80
N TYR A 4 -28.47 16.96 23.21
CA TYR A 4 -27.73 16.28 22.42
C TYR A 4 -27.43 14.92 22.59
N MET A 5 -27.78 14.31 23.51
CA MET A 5 -27.43 12.99 23.87
C MET A 5 -27.93 11.94 22.96
N ILE A 6 -29.16 12.06 22.55
CA ILE A 6 -29.75 11.11 21.63
C ILE A 6 -29.03 11.11 20.28
N PRO A 7 -28.75 12.26 19.73
CA PRO A 7 -27.97 12.28 18.51
C PRO A 7 -26.58 11.65 18.66
N LEU A 8 -26.01 11.79 19.85
CA LEU A 8 -24.71 11.18 20.10
C LEU A 8 -24.81 9.69 20.09
N VAL A 9 -25.88 9.14 20.67
CA VAL A 9 -26.07 7.70 20.66
C VAL A 9 -26.24 7.21 19.22
N GLY A 10 -27.04 7.91 18.48
CA GLY A 10 -27.22 7.56 17.07
C GLY A 10 -25.92 7.60 16.30
N ALA A 11 -25.13 8.61 16.57
CA ALA A 11 -23.84 8.73 15.92
C ALA A 11 -22.93 7.56 16.25
N LEU A 12 -22.97 7.12 17.51
CA LEU A 12 -22.16 5.97 17.90
C LEU A 12 -22.57 4.71 17.17
N MET A 13 -23.89 4.50 17.05
CA MET A 13 -24.38 3.34 16.32
C MET A 13 -23.96 3.40 14.86
N LEU A 14 -24.13 4.56 14.26
CA LEU A 14 -23.69 4.76 12.90
C LEU A 14 -22.18 4.57 12.76
N GLY A 15 -21.47 5.02 13.77
CA GLY A 15 -20.03 4.84 13.77
C GLY A 15 -19.62 3.40 13.71
N SER A 16 -20.27 2.56 14.47
CA SER A 16 -19.99 1.14 14.46
C SER A 16 -20.24 0.52 13.09
N LEU A 17 -21.37 0.85 12.51
CA LEU A 17 -21.71 0.34 11.19
C LEU A 17 -20.73 0.83 10.15
N VAL A 18 -20.29 2.07 10.27
CA VAL A 18 -19.33 2.62 9.32
C VAL A 18 -17.98 1.92 9.45
N MET A 19 -17.58 1.62 10.68
CA MET A 19 -16.32 0.89 10.88
C MET A 19 -16.39 -0.50 10.29
N ASP A 20 -17.50 -1.18 10.47
CA ASP A 20 -17.67 -2.48 9.86
C ASP A 20 -17.65 -2.38 8.34
N ALA A 21 -18.29 -1.36 7.81
CA ALA A 21 -18.29 -1.12 6.38
C ALA A 21 -16.89 -0.84 5.86
N TYR A 22 -16.09 -0.10 6.62
CA TYR A 22 -14.70 0.14 6.23
C TYR A 22 -13.86 -1.12 6.29
N ALA A 23 -14.05 -1.93 7.31
CA ALA A 23 -13.31 -3.18 7.43
C ALA A 23 -13.61 -4.11 6.26
N GLN A 24 -14.80 -4.00 5.71
CA GLN A 24 -15.24 -4.80 4.58
C GLN A 24 -15.28 -4.01 3.29
N SER A 25 -14.93 -2.73 3.37
CA SER A 25 -15.23 -1.78 2.34
C SER A 25 -14.33 -1.85 1.16
N GLY A 26 -14.86 -1.35 0.12
CA GLY A 26 -14.27 -1.32 -1.17
C GLY A 26 -14.58 -2.62 -1.89
N PRO A 27 -15.01 -2.53 -3.13
CA PRO A 27 -15.15 -3.73 -3.94
C PRO A 27 -13.78 -4.36 -4.09
N LYS A 28 -13.72 -5.68 -3.93
CA LYS A 28 -12.50 -6.42 -4.22
C LYS A 28 -12.08 -6.16 -5.66
N LEU A 29 -10.78 -6.14 -5.89
CA LEU A 29 -10.30 -6.00 -7.26
C LEU A 29 -10.75 -7.18 -8.10
N PRO A 30 -11.19 -6.94 -9.34
CA PRO A 30 -11.34 -8.03 -10.29
C PRO A 30 -10.05 -8.83 -10.41
N PRO A 31 -10.12 -10.14 -10.65
CA PRO A 31 -8.91 -10.96 -10.70
C PRO A 31 -7.80 -10.41 -11.60
N GLN A 32 -8.17 -9.81 -12.70
CA GLN A 32 -7.21 -9.23 -13.65
C GLN A 32 -6.44 -8.08 -13.03
N LEU A 33 -7.13 -7.17 -12.34
CA LEU A 33 -6.50 -6.04 -11.68
C LEU A 33 -5.71 -6.47 -10.45
N GLN A 34 -6.19 -7.50 -9.76
CA GLN A 34 -5.45 -8.08 -8.64
C GLN A 34 -4.10 -8.59 -9.12
N LYS A 35 -4.08 -9.35 -10.21
CA LYS A 35 -2.84 -9.84 -10.80
C LYS A 35 -1.92 -8.70 -11.23
N THR A 36 -2.50 -7.66 -11.82
CA THR A 36 -1.73 -6.49 -12.25
C THR A 36 -1.05 -5.83 -11.05
N ALA A 37 -1.80 -5.58 -9.97
CA ALA A 37 -1.24 -4.96 -8.77
C ALA A 37 -0.13 -5.83 -8.18
N GLU A 38 -0.36 -7.13 -8.05
CA GLU A 38 0.62 -8.05 -7.50
C GLU A 38 1.88 -8.10 -8.34
N SER A 39 1.73 -8.08 -9.65
CA SER A 39 2.86 -8.13 -10.57
C SER A 39 3.74 -6.88 -10.45
N ILE A 40 3.10 -5.71 -10.38
CA ILE A 40 3.83 -4.44 -10.30
C ILE A 40 4.55 -4.33 -8.95
N ILE A 41 3.84 -4.58 -7.88
CA ILE A 41 4.41 -4.47 -6.53
C ILE A 41 5.48 -5.53 -6.31
N GLY A 42 5.17 -6.77 -6.66
CA GLY A 42 6.13 -7.86 -6.54
C GLY A 42 7.36 -7.64 -7.39
N GLY A 43 7.17 -7.08 -8.59
CA GLY A 43 8.28 -6.72 -9.46
C GLY A 43 9.20 -5.70 -8.83
N GLN A 44 8.63 -4.66 -8.19
CA GLN A 44 9.44 -3.66 -7.54
C GLN A 44 10.20 -4.23 -6.33
N ILE A 45 9.51 -5.01 -5.49
CA ILE A 45 10.17 -5.60 -4.32
C ILE A 45 11.29 -6.54 -4.76
N SER A 46 11.04 -7.35 -5.79
CA SER A 46 12.06 -8.24 -6.35
C SER A 46 13.24 -7.46 -6.90
N ALA A 47 12.98 -6.31 -7.53
CA ALA A 47 14.04 -5.46 -8.06
C ALA A 47 14.90 -4.88 -6.94
N PHE A 48 14.29 -4.45 -5.84
CA PHE A 48 15.03 -4.01 -4.65
C PHE A 48 15.94 -5.15 -4.16
N LYS A 49 15.38 -6.32 -4.05
CA LYS A 49 16.10 -7.49 -3.53
C LYS A 49 17.28 -7.87 -4.44
N ALA A 50 17.11 -7.71 -5.74
CA ALA A 50 18.15 -8.02 -6.71
C ALA A 50 19.17 -6.89 -6.89
N GLY A 51 18.93 -5.73 -6.28
CA GLY A 51 19.77 -4.55 -6.47
C GLY A 51 19.57 -3.91 -7.83
N ASP A 52 18.48 -4.24 -8.52
CA ASP A 52 18.16 -3.64 -9.81
C ASP A 52 17.40 -2.33 -9.57
N HIS A 53 18.16 -1.30 -9.24
CA HIS A 53 17.59 -0.03 -8.79
C HIS A 53 16.83 0.70 -9.89
N ASP A 54 17.29 0.63 -11.11
CA ASP A 54 16.61 1.28 -12.22
C ASP A 54 15.26 0.62 -12.51
N ALA A 55 15.21 -0.71 -12.44
CA ALA A 55 13.93 -1.40 -12.59
C ALA A 55 12.95 -1.01 -11.47
N ALA A 56 13.45 -0.97 -10.22
CA ALA A 56 12.62 -0.58 -9.09
C ALA A 56 12.05 0.82 -9.27
N TYR A 57 12.89 1.76 -9.71
CA TYR A 57 12.48 3.14 -9.97
C TYR A 57 11.45 3.20 -11.10
N GLY A 58 11.59 2.32 -12.08
CA GLY A 58 10.68 2.27 -13.23
C GLY A 58 9.23 1.91 -12.87
N TYR A 59 9.01 1.21 -11.74
CA TYR A 59 7.67 0.89 -11.29
C TYR A 59 6.96 2.07 -10.62
N ALA A 60 7.70 3.13 -10.26
CA ALA A 60 7.13 4.31 -9.63
C ALA A 60 6.44 5.20 -10.67
N ALA A 61 5.35 5.84 -10.27
CA ALA A 61 4.63 6.77 -11.12
C ALA A 61 5.51 7.98 -11.46
N PRO A 62 5.26 8.63 -12.61
CA PRO A 62 6.00 9.84 -12.97
C PRO A 62 6.01 10.90 -11.89
N SER A 63 4.91 11.04 -11.15
CA SER A 63 4.83 12.00 -10.04
C SER A 63 5.89 11.74 -8.97
N ILE A 64 6.13 10.48 -8.65
CA ILE A 64 7.17 10.08 -7.69
C ILE A 64 8.55 10.33 -8.30
N ARG A 65 8.74 9.91 -9.54
CA ARG A 65 10.03 10.03 -10.20
C ARG A 65 10.47 11.48 -10.35
N GLN A 66 9.52 12.38 -10.60
CA GLN A 66 9.81 13.80 -10.69
C GLN A 66 10.27 14.39 -9.36
N ILE A 67 9.66 13.92 -8.25
CA ILE A 67 10.04 14.41 -6.91
C ILE A 67 11.51 14.10 -6.61
N PHE A 68 11.96 12.90 -6.94
CA PHE A 68 13.33 12.48 -6.61
C PHE A 68 14.33 12.82 -7.70
N GLY A 69 13.92 12.83 -8.95
CA GLY A 69 14.74 13.26 -10.06
C GLY A 69 15.77 12.25 -10.54
N SER A 70 16.07 11.21 -9.75
CA SER A 70 17.04 10.19 -10.14
C SER A 70 16.80 8.89 -9.38
N THR A 71 17.27 7.80 -9.97
CA THR A 71 17.22 6.48 -9.32
C THR A 71 17.95 6.51 -7.98
N ASP A 72 19.12 7.11 -7.91
CA ASP A 72 19.93 7.11 -6.68
C ASP A 72 19.21 7.80 -5.54
N ARG A 73 18.58 8.93 -5.80
CA ARG A 73 17.83 9.65 -4.77
C ARG A 73 16.63 8.87 -4.31
N PHE A 74 15.93 8.26 -5.25
CA PHE A 74 14.78 7.42 -4.94
C PHE A 74 15.20 6.26 -4.03
N ILE A 75 16.25 5.54 -4.41
CA ILE A 75 16.75 4.40 -3.63
C ILE A 75 17.24 4.84 -2.26
N GLY A 76 17.92 5.98 -2.17
CA GLY A 76 18.34 6.53 -0.88
C GLY A 76 17.17 6.77 0.06
N MET A 77 16.08 7.31 -0.47
CA MET A 77 14.85 7.53 0.30
C MET A 77 14.23 6.21 0.74
N VAL A 78 14.17 5.23 -0.17
CA VAL A 78 13.57 3.93 0.15
C VAL A 78 14.36 3.22 1.25
N LYS A 79 15.69 3.23 1.17
CA LYS A 79 16.53 2.63 2.20
C LYS A 79 16.31 3.28 3.57
N LYS A 80 16.12 4.59 3.62
CA LYS A 80 15.94 5.31 4.88
C LYS A 80 14.53 5.17 5.44
N GLY A 81 13.53 5.36 4.60
CA GLY A 81 12.14 5.44 5.05
C GLY A 81 11.35 4.16 4.92
N TYR A 82 11.81 3.24 4.09
CA TYR A 82 11.09 2.01 3.79
C TYR A 82 12.01 0.79 3.82
N GLY A 83 12.90 0.78 4.80
CA GLY A 83 13.87 -0.31 4.96
C GLY A 83 13.27 -1.70 4.93
N PRO A 84 12.14 -1.94 5.63
CA PRO A 84 11.49 -3.25 5.58
C PRO A 84 11.06 -3.69 4.17
N ILE A 85 10.69 -2.75 3.31
CA ILE A 85 10.38 -3.09 1.92
C ILE A 85 11.66 -3.34 1.14
N TYR A 86 12.64 -2.46 1.29
CA TYR A 86 13.90 -2.60 0.56
C TYR A 86 14.58 -3.93 0.88
N GLY A 87 14.59 -4.30 2.15
CA GLY A 87 15.23 -5.52 2.64
C GLY A 87 14.25 -6.65 2.95
N ALA A 88 13.08 -6.67 2.33
CA ALA A 88 12.08 -7.68 2.62
C ALA A 88 12.63 -9.09 2.37
N ARG A 89 12.52 -9.94 3.39
CA ARG A 89 12.89 -11.35 3.25
C ARG A 89 11.81 -12.12 2.53
N ASN A 90 10.56 -11.74 2.79
CA ASN A 90 9.42 -12.39 2.18
C ASN A 90 8.26 -11.41 2.16
N TRP A 91 7.31 -11.65 1.26
CA TRP A 91 6.10 -10.85 1.19
C TRP A 91 4.94 -11.67 0.65
N SER A 92 3.74 -11.28 1.01
CA SER A 92 2.51 -11.86 0.48
C SER A 92 1.48 -10.76 0.32
N PHE A 93 0.49 -11.01 -0.52
CA PHE A 93 -0.52 -10.00 -0.83
C PHE A 93 -1.77 -10.27 -0.02
N GLY A 94 -2.27 -9.22 0.61
CA GLY A 94 -3.52 -9.25 1.31
C GLY A 94 -4.64 -8.70 0.44
N ARG A 95 -5.49 -7.86 1.05
CA ARG A 95 -6.66 -7.32 0.37
C ARG A 95 -6.27 -6.27 -0.63
N GLY A 96 -6.85 -6.37 -1.83
CA GLY A 96 -6.81 -5.30 -2.83
C GLY A 96 -8.20 -4.73 -3.04
N GLU A 97 -8.28 -3.42 -3.21
CA GLU A 97 -9.57 -2.77 -3.46
C GLU A 97 -9.40 -1.60 -4.42
N ALA A 98 -10.48 -1.28 -5.13
CA ALA A 98 -10.52 -0.10 -5.98
C ALA A 98 -11.01 1.08 -5.14
N ARG A 99 -10.39 2.23 -5.33
CA ARG A 99 -10.78 3.45 -4.63
C ARG A 99 -10.68 4.61 -5.61
N GLY A 100 -11.82 4.97 -6.23
CA GLY A 100 -11.83 5.92 -7.31
C GLY A 100 -11.03 5.38 -8.50
N ASP A 101 -10.07 6.14 -8.97
CA ASP A 101 -9.19 5.75 -10.07
C ASP A 101 -7.89 5.11 -9.59
N ALA A 102 -7.83 4.77 -8.30
CA ALA A 102 -6.65 4.15 -7.71
C ALA A 102 -6.95 2.72 -7.30
N LEU A 103 -5.89 1.93 -7.22
CA LEU A 103 -5.93 0.60 -6.61
C LEU A 103 -5.14 0.68 -5.32
N ILE A 104 -5.72 0.14 -4.25
CA ILE A 104 -5.04 0.04 -2.96
C ILE A 104 -4.77 -1.43 -2.70
N GLN A 105 -3.51 -1.78 -2.50
CA GLN A 105 -3.12 -3.17 -2.29
C GLN A 105 -2.36 -3.32 -0.98
N GLU A 106 -2.86 -4.19 -0.13
CA GLU A 106 -2.18 -4.55 1.11
C GLU A 106 -1.09 -5.57 0.82
N VAL A 107 0.07 -5.37 1.45
CA VAL A 107 1.19 -6.30 1.34
C VAL A 107 1.70 -6.59 2.75
N LEU A 108 1.83 -7.86 3.06
CA LEU A 108 2.39 -8.33 4.31
C LEU A 108 3.85 -8.62 4.07
N LEU A 109 4.73 -8.05 4.89
CA LEU A 109 6.17 -8.14 4.69
C LEU A 109 6.85 -8.70 5.93
N ILE A 110 7.90 -9.46 5.70
CA ILE A 110 8.85 -9.79 6.76
C ILE A 110 10.11 -8.99 6.44
N GLY A 111 10.46 -8.07 7.33
CA GLY A 111 11.62 -7.19 7.15
C GLY A 111 12.94 -7.89 7.40
N PRO A 112 14.06 -7.18 7.22
CA PRO A 112 15.40 -7.78 7.32
C PRO A 112 15.73 -8.31 8.72
N GLN A 113 15.09 -7.76 9.77
CA GLN A 113 15.27 -8.25 11.14
C GLN A 113 14.24 -9.29 11.55
N GLY A 114 13.41 -9.76 10.60
CA GLY A 114 12.40 -10.76 10.88
C GLY A 114 11.11 -10.21 11.47
N ARG A 115 10.95 -8.89 11.50
CA ARG A 115 9.75 -8.25 12.02
C ARG A 115 8.69 -8.16 10.93
N ASP A 116 7.45 -8.36 11.33
CA ASP A 116 6.31 -8.28 10.41
C ASP A 116 5.85 -6.84 10.20
N TRP A 117 5.53 -6.51 8.96
CA TRP A 117 5.07 -5.18 8.56
C TRP A 117 3.88 -5.31 7.63
N VAL A 118 3.07 -4.28 7.62
CA VAL A 118 1.99 -4.13 6.64
C VAL A 118 2.27 -2.88 5.82
N ALA A 119 2.23 -3.02 4.51
CA ALA A 119 2.35 -1.90 3.59
C ALA A 119 1.07 -1.77 2.79
N LEU A 120 0.63 -0.54 2.58
CA LEU A 120 -0.48 -0.22 1.70
C LEU A 120 0.07 0.52 0.50
N TYR A 121 -0.01 -0.12 -0.65
CA TYR A 121 0.44 0.45 -1.92
C TYR A 121 -0.74 1.10 -2.63
N THR A 122 -0.53 2.29 -3.14
CA THR A 122 -1.48 2.95 -4.02
C THR A 122 -0.92 2.92 -5.43
N LEU A 123 -1.72 2.39 -6.36
CA LEU A 123 -1.37 2.37 -7.78
C LEU A 123 -2.33 3.28 -8.53
N ARG A 124 -1.82 3.96 -9.55
CA ARG A 124 -2.64 4.81 -10.41
C ARG A 124 -2.38 4.46 -11.87
N LYS A 125 -3.46 4.49 -12.64
CA LYS A 125 -3.38 4.25 -14.07
C LYS A 125 -2.83 5.50 -14.75
N GLN A 126 -1.86 5.31 -15.61
CA GLN A 126 -1.23 6.39 -16.36
C GLN A 126 -1.97 6.62 -17.69
N PRO A 127 -1.74 7.77 -18.33
CA PRO A 127 -2.38 8.03 -19.63
C PRO A 127 -2.09 6.98 -20.69
N ASP A 128 -0.96 6.30 -20.61
CA ASP A 128 -0.61 5.22 -21.53
C ASP A 128 -1.28 3.89 -21.19
N GLY A 129 -2.12 3.86 -20.16
CA GLY A 129 -2.83 2.65 -19.74
C GLY A 129 -2.08 1.77 -18.76
N THR A 130 -0.81 2.08 -18.45
CA THR A 130 -0.06 1.29 -17.47
C THR A 130 -0.38 1.73 -16.05
N TRP A 131 -0.26 0.79 -15.12
CA TRP A 131 -0.40 1.08 -13.70
C TRP A 131 0.98 1.29 -13.08
N ARG A 132 1.10 2.29 -12.22
CA ARG A 132 2.36 2.61 -11.55
C ARG A 132 2.12 2.86 -10.07
N ILE A 133 3.15 2.65 -9.28
CA ILE A 133 3.09 2.87 -7.84
C ILE A 133 3.15 4.37 -7.57
N ALA A 134 2.09 4.90 -6.97
CA ALA A 134 1.94 6.33 -6.67
C ALA A 134 2.16 6.66 -5.21
N GLY A 135 2.22 5.67 -4.34
CA GLY A 135 2.48 5.89 -2.92
C GLY A 135 2.51 4.60 -2.15
N VAL A 136 3.12 4.66 -0.98
CA VAL A 136 3.18 3.54 -0.05
C VAL A 136 3.09 4.08 1.37
N GLN A 137 2.28 3.45 2.20
CA GLN A 137 2.27 3.66 3.64
C GLN A 137 2.64 2.36 4.32
N MET A 138 3.41 2.44 5.40
CA MET A 138 3.92 1.24 6.04
C MET A 138 3.81 1.38 7.56
N LYS A 139 3.44 0.29 8.21
CA LYS A 139 3.38 0.24 9.66
C LYS A 139 3.76 -1.16 10.14
N PRO A 140 4.26 -1.28 11.39
CA PRO A 140 4.47 -2.60 11.97
C PRO A 140 3.13 -3.34 12.02
N ALA A 141 3.17 -4.64 11.74
CA ALA A 141 1.98 -5.46 11.90
C ALA A 141 1.69 -5.59 13.40
N GLU A 142 0.42 -5.41 13.76
CA GLU A 142 0.01 -5.56 15.13
C GLU A 142 -0.13 -7.05 15.44
N LEU A 143 0.47 -7.47 16.55
CA LEU A 143 0.23 -8.81 17.07
C LEU A 143 -1.17 -8.81 17.65
N GLN A 144 -2.02 -9.67 17.13
CA GLN A 144 -3.33 -9.85 17.71
C GLN A 144 -3.13 -10.54 19.05
N SER A 145 -3.47 -9.84 20.12
CA SER A 145 -3.47 -10.49 21.43
C SER A 145 -4.65 -11.45 21.46
N THR A 146 -4.36 -12.69 21.69
CA THR A 146 -5.36 -13.71 21.92
C THR A 146 -5.92 -13.59 23.33
#